data_f169d161911d75b1337b28ebb91a6575
#
_entry.id   f169d161911d75b1337b28ebb91a6575
#
_cell.length_a   1.000
_cell.length_b   1.000
_cell.length_c   1.000
_cell.angle_alpha   90.00
_cell.angle_beta   90.00
_cell.angle_gamma   90.00
#
_symmetry.space_group_name_H-M   'P 1'
#
loop_
_entity.id
_entity.type
_entity.pdbx_description
1 polymer ?
#
loop_
_entity_poly.entity_id
_entity_poly.type
_entity_poly.pdbx_seq_one_letter_code
_entity_poly.pdbx_strand_id
1 'polypeptide(L)'
;MVAMKLHCRFAMLSLAAALAVSTPSHAQQPALHDPLLDHFIGSWVLTGTIGKKRTTHDITAEWVLGHHYVRLHEVSREELPSGEPEYEAEVYLGWQPRTAQYGCVWLDVYGNTTPSALATAPRNGNQLAFVFADKESGDFHTTFEYRPATDAWLWRMDQESSGTLSPFARLTMTRAK
;
A
#
# COMPACT_ATOMS: atom_id res chain seq x y z
N MET A 1 61.03 43.39 -61.33
CA MET A 1 59.64 42.87 -61.32
C MET A 1 59.58 41.82 -60.22
N VAL A 2 59.08 42.20 -59.04
CA VAL A 2 59.06 41.38 -57.83
C VAL A 2 57.59 40.97 -57.56
N ALA A 3 57.35 39.65 -57.65
CA ALA A 3 55.99 39.10 -57.37
C ALA A 3 55.79 38.88 -55.88
N MET A 4 54.77 39.57 -55.32
CA MET A 4 54.39 39.51 -53.95
C MET A 4 53.37 38.38 -53.77
N LYS A 5 53.74 37.32 -53.03
CA LYS A 5 52.86 36.19 -52.68
C LYS A 5 52.03 36.55 -51.44
N LEU A 6 50.72 36.70 -51.64
CA LEU A 6 49.69 36.93 -50.60
C LEU A 6 49.31 35.59 -49.96
N HIS A 7 49.66 35.38 -48.66
CA HIS A 7 49.27 34.20 -47.91
C HIS A 7 47.95 34.49 -47.17
N CYS A 8 46.84 33.91 -47.66
CA CYS A 8 45.53 33.95 -46.99
C CYS A 8 45.52 32.87 -45.93
N ARG A 9 45.53 33.27 -44.62
CA ARG A 9 45.36 32.35 -43.47
C ARG A 9 43.86 32.27 -43.14
N PHE A 10 43.23 31.17 -43.51
CA PHE A 10 41.88 30.81 -43.02
C PHE A 10 41.99 30.37 -41.59
N ALA A 11 41.43 31.15 -40.68
CA ALA A 11 41.18 30.74 -39.28
C ALA A 11 39.84 29.97 -39.20
N MET A 12 39.92 28.67 -39.01
CA MET A 12 38.75 27.84 -38.70
C MET A 12 38.34 28.09 -37.24
N LEU A 13 37.22 28.75 -37.06
CA LEU A 13 36.56 28.87 -35.74
C LEU A 13 35.75 27.60 -35.49
N SER A 14 36.23 26.71 -34.61
CA SER A 14 35.50 25.50 -34.19
C SER A 14 34.51 25.89 -33.13
N LEU A 15 33.21 25.95 -33.47
CA LEU A 15 32.10 26.17 -32.54
C LEU A 15 31.74 24.85 -31.86
N ALA A 16 32.26 24.62 -30.63
CA ALA A 16 31.86 23.47 -29.81
C ALA A 16 30.48 23.74 -29.21
N ALA A 17 29.43 23.14 -29.81
CA ALA A 17 28.08 23.14 -29.20
C ALA A 17 28.05 22.15 -28.03
N ALA A 18 28.04 22.64 -26.80
CA ALA A 18 27.80 21.84 -25.60
C ALA A 18 26.31 21.46 -25.54
N LEU A 19 25.99 20.21 -25.87
CA LEU A 19 24.68 19.62 -25.65
C LEU A 19 24.50 19.43 -24.12
N ALA A 20 23.75 20.32 -23.47
CA ALA A 20 23.29 20.12 -22.11
C ALA A 20 22.25 19.00 -22.08
N VAL A 21 22.68 17.79 -21.71
CA VAL A 21 21.77 16.68 -21.44
C VAL A 21 21.05 16.99 -20.13
N SER A 22 19.82 17.49 -20.23
CA SER A 22 18.94 17.64 -19.07
C SER A 22 18.54 16.23 -18.62
N THR A 23 19.15 15.73 -17.55
CA THR A 23 18.65 14.53 -16.86
C THR A 23 17.29 14.85 -16.28
N PRO A 24 16.23 14.05 -16.57
CA PRO A 24 14.95 14.26 -15.92
C PRO A 24 15.15 14.07 -14.41
N SER A 25 15.03 15.14 -13.65
CA SER A 25 14.96 15.08 -12.19
C SER A 25 13.68 14.30 -11.85
N HIS A 26 13.82 13.09 -11.35
CA HIS A 26 12.72 12.37 -10.73
C HIS A 26 12.39 13.09 -9.42
N ALA A 27 11.60 14.16 -9.52
CA ALA A 27 11.08 14.84 -8.35
C ALA A 27 10.29 13.80 -7.54
N GLN A 28 10.75 13.53 -6.32
CA GLN A 28 10.03 12.69 -5.37
C GLN A 28 8.63 13.30 -5.18
N GLN A 29 7.59 12.48 -5.29
CA GLN A 29 6.23 12.97 -5.07
C GLN A 29 6.11 13.49 -3.62
N PRO A 30 5.31 14.55 -3.38
CA PRO A 30 5.05 15.03 -2.03
C PRO A 30 4.49 13.91 -1.16
N ALA A 31 4.85 13.90 0.13
CA ALA A 31 4.30 12.98 1.11
C ALA A 31 2.77 13.00 1.08
N LEU A 32 2.15 11.83 1.20
CA LEU A 32 0.70 11.72 1.27
C LEU A 32 0.20 12.19 2.63
N HIS A 33 -0.78 13.07 2.64
CA HIS A 33 -1.55 13.44 3.83
C HIS A 33 -3.00 12.99 3.63
N ASP A 34 -3.38 11.88 4.23
CA ASP A 34 -4.72 11.35 4.20
C ASP A 34 -5.26 11.14 5.62
N PRO A 35 -6.21 11.97 6.07
CA PRO A 35 -6.73 11.90 7.45
C PRO A 35 -7.34 10.55 7.80
N LEU A 36 -7.88 9.79 6.84
CA LEU A 36 -8.41 8.46 7.12
C LEU A 36 -7.29 7.45 7.37
N LEU A 37 -6.22 7.49 6.56
CA LEU A 37 -5.07 6.61 6.76
C LEU A 37 -4.30 6.97 8.04
N ASP A 38 -4.25 8.25 8.43
CA ASP A 38 -3.61 8.71 9.67
C ASP A 38 -4.22 8.03 10.91
N HIS A 39 -5.52 7.69 10.89
CA HIS A 39 -6.16 7.00 11.99
C HIS A 39 -5.66 5.56 12.21
N PHE A 40 -4.99 4.94 11.24
CA PHE A 40 -4.35 3.63 11.46
C PHE A 40 -3.10 3.72 12.32
N ILE A 41 -2.38 4.85 12.29
CA ILE A 41 -1.03 4.95 12.86
C ILE A 41 -1.04 4.67 14.37
N GLY A 42 -0.11 3.79 14.79
CA GLY A 42 0.11 3.40 16.18
C GLY A 42 -0.01 1.89 16.42
N SER A 43 -0.22 1.51 17.68
CA SER A 43 -0.33 0.12 18.11
C SER A 43 -1.77 -0.23 18.46
N TRP A 44 -2.19 -1.41 18.05
CA TRP A 44 -3.57 -1.86 18.14
C TRP A 44 -3.65 -3.31 18.62
N VAL A 45 -4.77 -3.64 19.23
CA VAL A 45 -5.19 -5.02 19.49
C VAL A 45 -6.43 -5.31 18.63
N LEU A 46 -6.31 -6.31 17.76
CA LEU A 46 -7.38 -6.83 16.92
C LEU A 46 -8.02 -8.03 17.62
N THR A 47 -9.30 -8.00 17.84
CA THR A 47 -10.04 -9.10 18.49
C THR A 47 -11.31 -9.41 17.73
N GLY A 48 -11.74 -10.67 17.76
CA GLY A 48 -13.00 -11.09 17.14
C GLY A 48 -13.03 -12.56 16.76
N THR A 49 -13.59 -12.84 15.58
CA THR A 49 -13.69 -14.21 15.05
C THR A 49 -13.25 -14.28 13.59
N ILE A 50 -12.50 -15.32 13.25
CA ILE A 50 -12.19 -15.76 11.89
C ILE A 50 -12.81 -17.15 11.73
N GLY A 51 -13.76 -17.28 10.80
CA GLY A 51 -14.62 -18.46 10.72
C GLY A 51 -15.39 -18.64 12.04
N LYS A 52 -15.09 -19.73 12.77
CA LYS A 52 -15.69 -20.04 14.09
C LYS A 52 -14.70 -19.85 15.24
N LYS A 53 -13.44 -19.54 14.95
CA LYS A 53 -12.37 -19.40 15.93
C LYS A 53 -12.30 -17.96 16.43
N ARG A 54 -12.23 -17.78 17.75
CA ARG A 54 -11.86 -16.49 18.36
C ARG A 54 -10.36 -16.29 18.20
N THR A 55 -9.98 -15.05 17.94
CA THR A 55 -8.57 -14.71 17.74
C THR A 55 -8.23 -13.35 18.36
N THR A 56 -6.95 -13.17 18.68
CA THR A 56 -6.38 -11.91 19.12
C THR A 56 -5.05 -11.69 18.43
N HIS A 57 -4.93 -10.56 17.72
CA HIS A 57 -3.68 -10.18 17.05
C HIS A 57 -3.19 -8.83 17.57
N ASP A 58 -1.89 -8.64 17.59
CA ASP A 58 -1.26 -7.34 17.75
C ASP A 58 -0.98 -6.76 16.39
N ILE A 59 -1.28 -5.46 16.22
CA ILE A 59 -1.01 -4.74 14.97
C ILE A 59 -0.20 -3.49 15.29
N THR A 60 0.88 -3.28 14.54
CA THR A 60 1.58 -2.00 14.48
C THR A 60 1.37 -1.37 13.13
N ALA A 61 1.04 -0.08 13.11
CA ALA A 61 0.82 0.66 11.87
C ALA A 61 1.66 1.93 11.83
N GLU A 62 2.32 2.16 10.71
CA GLU A 62 3.20 3.31 10.50
C GLU A 62 3.21 3.79 9.06
N TRP A 63 3.54 5.06 8.85
CA TRP A 63 3.85 5.57 7.52
C TRP A 63 5.23 5.09 7.07
N VAL A 64 5.31 4.56 5.85
CA VAL A 64 6.54 4.05 5.23
C VAL A 64 6.78 4.63 3.84
N LEU A 65 7.94 4.33 3.25
CA LEU A 65 8.32 4.71 1.88
C LEU A 65 8.12 6.21 1.60
N GLY A 66 8.69 7.06 2.48
CA GLY A 66 8.60 8.52 2.32
C GLY A 66 7.18 9.05 2.55
N HIS A 67 6.41 8.42 3.42
CA HIS A 67 5.04 8.80 3.76
C HIS A 67 4.05 8.62 2.59
N HIS A 68 4.24 7.57 1.78
CA HIS A 68 3.34 7.24 0.67
C HIS A 68 2.41 6.08 0.95
N TYR A 69 2.77 5.23 1.95
CA TYR A 69 1.98 4.06 2.35
C TYR A 69 1.90 3.96 3.86
N VAL A 70 0.76 3.51 4.34
CA VAL A 70 0.64 2.98 5.70
C VAL A 70 0.91 1.49 5.64
N ARG A 71 1.88 1.01 6.42
CA ARG A 71 2.14 -0.40 6.65
C ARG A 71 1.42 -0.82 7.93
N LEU A 72 0.63 -1.88 7.88
CA LEU A 72 0.15 -2.60 9.04
C LEU A 72 0.93 -3.91 9.12
N HIS A 73 1.60 -4.15 10.25
CA HIS A 73 2.18 -5.45 10.58
C HIS A 73 1.29 -6.10 11.62
N GLU A 74 0.67 -7.21 11.26
CA GLU A 74 -0.28 -7.98 12.04
C GLU A 74 0.34 -9.31 12.47
N VAL A 75 0.27 -9.63 13.76
CA VAL A 75 0.80 -10.88 14.34
C VAL A 75 -0.22 -11.47 15.29
N SER A 76 -0.60 -12.72 15.10
CA SER A 76 -1.48 -13.43 16.03
C SER A 76 -0.79 -13.69 17.37
N ARG A 77 -1.58 -13.64 18.44
CA ARG A 77 -1.11 -14.10 19.78
C ARG A 77 -1.24 -15.61 19.95
N GLU A 78 -2.00 -16.25 19.09
CA GLU A 78 -2.05 -17.70 18.99
C GLU A 78 -0.78 -18.20 18.32
N GLU A 79 -0.20 -19.27 18.87
CA GLU A 79 1.07 -19.85 18.42
C GLU A 79 0.86 -21.27 17.86
N LEU A 80 1.66 -21.62 16.88
CA LEU A 80 1.85 -22.98 16.40
C LEU A 80 2.64 -23.80 17.45
N PRO A 81 2.61 -25.15 17.38
CA PRO A 81 3.44 -26.01 18.25
C PRO A 81 4.95 -25.73 18.14
N SER A 82 5.40 -25.05 17.07
CA SER A 82 6.78 -24.60 16.89
C SER A 82 7.14 -23.36 17.73
N GLY A 83 6.14 -22.65 18.29
CA GLY A 83 6.30 -21.37 18.98
C GLY A 83 6.24 -20.15 18.04
N GLU A 84 6.03 -20.36 16.76
CA GLU A 84 5.82 -19.28 15.79
C GLU A 84 4.35 -18.79 15.84
N PRO A 85 4.08 -17.50 15.50
CA PRO A 85 2.70 -17.02 15.37
C PRO A 85 1.90 -17.90 14.40
N GLU A 86 0.65 -18.20 14.73
CA GLU A 86 -0.24 -18.94 13.85
C GLU A 86 -0.56 -18.16 12.57
N TYR A 87 -0.54 -16.82 12.66
CA TYR A 87 -0.75 -15.91 11.53
C TYR A 87 0.12 -14.66 11.65
N GLU A 88 0.69 -14.27 10.53
CA GLU A 88 1.40 -13.00 10.36
C GLU A 88 1.11 -12.43 8.98
N ALA A 89 0.92 -11.11 8.91
CA ALA A 89 0.69 -10.40 7.65
C ALA A 89 1.32 -9.01 7.64
N GLU A 90 1.70 -8.59 6.44
CA GLU A 90 2.08 -7.23 6.08
C GLU A 90 1.04 -6.66 5.11
N VAL A 91 0.36 -5.60 5.52
CA VAL A 91 -0.66 -4.93 4.70
C VAL A 91 -0.21 -3.50 4.40
N TYR A 92 -0.19 -3.14 3.13
CA TYR A 92 0.19 -1.80 2.68
C TYR A 92 -1.01 -1.08 2.10
N LEU A 93 -1.35 0.07 2.65
CA LEU A 93 -2.43 0.94 2.20
C LEU A 93 -1.85 2.24 1.64
N GLY A 94 -2.32 2.68 0.47
CA GLY A 94 -1.88 3.93 -0.13
C GLY A 94 -2.98 4.57 -0.97
N TRP A 95 -2.86 5.88 -1.21
CA TRP A 95 -3.76 6.61 -2.10
C TRP A 95 -3.17 6.73 -3.49
N GLN A 96 -3.95 6.38 -4.51
CA GLN A 96 -3.58 6.53 -5.91
C GLN A 96 -4.28 7.76 -6.52
N PRO A 97 -3.59 8.92 -6.66
CA PRO A 97 -4.24 10.17 -7.11
C PRO A 97 -4.80 10.07 -8.53
N ARG A 98 -4.17 9.29 -9.39
CA ARG A 98 -4.56 9.18 -10.81
C ARG A 98 -5.90 8.50 -11.01
N THR A 99 -6.24 7.57 -10.14
CA THR A 99 -7.51 6.81 -10.20
C THR A 99 -8.48 7.25 -9.11
N ALA A 100 -8.05 8.12 -8.18
CA ALA A 100 -8.80 8.54 -7.00
C ALA A 100 -9.28 7.33 -6.17
N GLN A 101 -8.39 6.35 -5.97
CA GLN A 101 -8.65 5.13 -5.22
C GLN A 101 -7.57 4.85 -4.19
N TYR A 102 -7.93 4.17 -3.13
CA TYR A 102 -6.97 3.51 -2.25
C TYR A 102 -6.52 2.20 -2.89
N GLY A 103 -5.23 1.90 -2.75
CA GLY A 103 -4.66 0.59 -3.04
C GLY A 103 -4.39 -0.16 -1.74
N CYS A 104 -4.57 -1.47 -1.76
CA CYS A 104 -4.22 -2.38 -0.67
C CYS A 104 -3.39 -3.53 -1.24
N VAL A 105 -2.20 -3.77 -0.68
CA VAL A 105 -1.40 -4.95 -0.94
C VAL A 105 -1.38 -5.77 0.34
N TRP A 106 -1.76 -7.05 0.26
CA TRP A 106 -1.84 -7.98 1.38
C TRP A 106 -0.89 -9.14 1.18
N LEU A 107 0.08 -9.27 2.08
CA LEU A 107 1.05 -10.36 2.09
C LEU A 107 0.96 -11.06 3.44
N ASP A 108 0.84 -12.37 3.44
CA ASP A 108 0.72 -13.15 4.65
C ASP A 108 1.53 -14.46 4.60
N VAL A 109 1.53 -15.18 5.72
CA VAL A 109 2.26 -16.45 5.88
C VAL A 109 1.84 -17.54 4.91
N TYR A 110 0.69 -17.42 4.23
CA TYR A 110 0.26 -18.36 3.21
C TYR A 110 0.92 -18.13 1.85
N GLY A 111 1.69 -17.04 1.72
CA GLY A 111 2.57 -16.80 0.58
C GLY A 111 1.86 -16.37 -0.71
N ASN A 112 0.71 -15.71 -0.59
CA ASN A 112 0.00 -15.20 -1.77
C ASN A 112 0.74 -13.99 -2.38
N THR A 113 1.45 -14.21 -3.49
CA THR A 113 2.15 -13.18 -4.27
C THR A 113 1.54 -12.97 -5.66
N THR A 114 0.34 -13.47 -5.89
CA THR A 114 -0.41 -13.34 -7.15
C THR A 114 -1.07 -11.95 -7.24
N PRO A 115 -1.63 -11.58 -8.41
CA PRO A 115 -2.45 -10.36 -8.53
C PRO A 115 -3.61 -10.28 -7.54
N SER A 116 -4.08 -11.40 -7.00
CA SER A 116 -5.09 -11.44 -5.94
C SER A 116 -4.62 -10.91 -4.58
N ALA A 117 -3.32 -10.63 -4.42
CA ALA A 117 -2.80 -9.89 -3.25
C ALA A 117 -3.01 -8.37 -3.35
N LEU A 118 -3.51 -7.86 -4.48
CA LEU A 118 -3.73 -6.42 -4.72
C LEU A 118 -5.22 -6.13 -4.92
N ALA A 119 -5.73 -5.15 -4.18
CA ALA A 119 -7.09 -4.64 -4.33
C ALA A 119 -7.13 -3.12 -4.36
N THR A 120 -8.23 -2.56 -4.84
CA THR A 120 -8.49 -1.12 -4.81
C THR A 120 -9.86 -0.82 -4.23
N ALA A 121 -10.01 0.36 -3.63
CA ALA A 121 -11.28 0.84 -3.08
C ALA A 121 -11.47 2.34 -3.38
N PRO A 122 -12.67 2.80 -3.75
CA PRO A 122 -12.96 4.21 -3.82
C PRO A 122 -12.98 4.83 -2.42
N ARG A 123 -12.79 6.15 -2.31
CA ARG A 123 -13.00 6.87 -1.06
C ARG A 123 -14.49 6.85 -0.72
N ASN A 124 -14.84 6.40 0.48
CA ASN A 124 -16.22 6.36 0.95
C ASN A 124 -16.30 6.70 2.45
N GLY A 125 -16.27 8.00 2.77
CA GLY A 125 -16.31 8.47 4.15
C GLY A 125 -15.18 7.87 4.99
N ASN A 126 -15.56 7.16 6.06
CA ASN A 126 -14.64 6.48 6.97
C ASN A 126 -14.44 5.00 6.64
N GLN A 127 -14.76 4.58 5.42
CA GLN A 127 -14.74 3.18 5.01
C GLN A 127 -13.80 2.96 3.84
N LEU A 128 -13.04 1.87 3.91
CA LEU A 128 -12.21 1.31 2.85
C LEU A 128 -12.71 -0.11 2.56
N ALA A 129 -13.39 -0.29 1.42
CA ALA A 129 -13.97 -1.57 1.01
C ALA A 129 -13.20 -2.11 -0.20
N PHE A 130 -12.29 -3.03 0.06
CA PHE A 130 -11.44 -3.69 -0.94
C PHE A 130 -12.06 -4.98 -1.42
N VAL A 131 -11.88 -5.28 -2.71
CA VAL A 131 -12.23 -6.56 -3.31
C VAL A 131 -10.97 -7.16 -3.93
N PHE A 132 -10.50 -8.25 -3.36
CA PHE A 132 -9.39 -9.05 -3.87
C PHE A 132 -9.96 -10.07 -4.83
N ALA A 133 -9.73 -9.85 -6.12
CA ALA A 133 -10.29 -10.70 -7.16
C ALA A 133 -9.58 -12.05 -7.23
N ASP A 134 -10.33 -13.15 -7.11
CA ASP A 134 -9.83 -14.50 -7.30
C ASP A 134 -10.82 -15.31 -8.15
N LYS A 135 -10.35 -15.67 -9.35
CA LYS A 135 -11.18 -16.40 -10.32
C LYS A 135 -11.40 -17.87 -9.96
N GLU A 136 -10.57 -18.44 -9.10
CA GLU A 136 -10.60 -19.85 -8.75
C GLU A 136 -11.45 -20.10 -7.51
N SER A 137 -11.26 -19.28 -6.45
CA SER A 137 -11.93 -19.44 -5.17
C SER A 137 -13.09 -18.47 -4.93
N GLY A 138 -13.28 -17.49 -5.84
CA GLY A 138 -14.22 -16.39 -5.70
C GLY A 138 -13.58 -15.18 -4.99
N ASP A 139 -14.20 -14.02 -5.16
CA ASP A 139 -13.65 -12.76 -4.68
C ASP A 139 -13.66 -12.67 -3.14
N PHE A 140 -12.62 -12.07 -2.58
CA PHE A 140 -12.49 -11.87 -1.15
C PHE A 140 -12.67 -10.38 -0.80
N HIS A 141 -13.68 -10.08 -0.01
CA HIS A 141 -14.07 -8.73 0.37
C HIS A 141 -13.50 -8.39 1.75
N THR A 142 -12.74 -7.29 1.84
CA THR A 142 -12.20 -6.79 3.11
C THR A 142 -12.61 -5.35 3.29
N THR A 143 -13.31 -5.05 4.38
CA THR A 143 -13.78 -3.71 4.71
C THR A 143 -13.21 -3.25 6.05
N PHE A 144 -12.47 -2.14 6.02
CA PHE A 144 -12.09 -1.38 7.21
C PHE A 144 -13.06 -0.21 7.39
N GLU A 145 -13.62 -0.03 8.56
CA GLU A 145 -14.50 1.08 8.88
C GLU A 145 -14.06 1.75 10.17
N TYR A 146 -13.59 3.00 10.07
CA TYR A 146 -13.18 3.78 11.24
C TYR A 146 -14.36 4.31 12.01
N ARG A 147 -14.33 4.18 13.33
CA ARG A 147 -15.35 4.63 14.30
C ARG A 147 -14.77 5.77 15.15
N PRO A 148 -14.98 7.05 14.76
CA PRO A 148 -14.40 8.20 15.48
C PRO A 148 -14.79 8.27 16.96
N ALA A 149 -16.03 7.87 17.29
CA ALA A 149 -16.55 7.95 18.65
C ALA A 149 -15.78 7.06 19.65
N THR A 150 -15.13 6.01 19.19
CA THR A 150 -14.42 5.02 20.02
C THR A 150 -12.94 4.88 19.65
N ASP A 151 -12.46 5.66 18.67
CA ASP A 151 -11.12 5.51 18.08
C ASP A 151 -10.80 4.04 17.79
N ALA A 152 -11.67 3.39 17.04
CA ALA A 152 -11.59 1.97 16.73
C ALA A 152 -11.86 1.72 15.25
N TRP A 153 -11.36 0.60 14.73
CA TRP A 153 -11.67 0.12 13.41
C TRP A 153 -12.50 -1.15 13.50
N LEU A 154 -13.61 -1.20 12.76
CA LEU A 154 -14.30 -2.45 12.46
C LEU A 154 -13.68 -3.04 11.20
N TRP A 155 -13.36 -4.31 11.26
CA TRP A 155 -12.75 -5.03 10.16
C TRP A 155 -13.61 -6.24 9.82
N ARG A 156 -14.21 -6.21 8.64
CA ARG A 156 -15.09 -7.27 8.13
C ARG A 156 -14.47 -7.91 6.91
N MET A 157 -14.49 -9.22 6.87
CA MET A 157 -14.09 -10.00 5.71
C MET A 157 -15.20 -10.95 5.32
N ASP A 158 -15.45 -11.05 4.02
CA ASP A 158 -16.46 -11.92 3.45
C ASP A 158 -15.88 -12.64 2.22
N GLN A 159 -16.14 -13.95 2.12
CA GLN A 159 -15.82 -14.73 0.92
C GLN A 159 -17.00 -14.69 -0.02
N GLU A 160 -16.80 -14.34 -1.27
CA GLU A 160 -17.80 -14.47 -2.31
C GLU A 160 -17.66 -15.83 -3.02
N SER A 161 -18.75 -16.51 -3.20
CA SER A 161 -18.82 -17.73 -4.00
C SER A 161 -20.12 -17.75 -4.79
N SER A 162 -20.03 -17.85 -6.11
CA SER A 162 -21.19 -17.85 -7.01
C SER A 162 -22.15 -16.67 -6.78
N GLY A 163 -21.60 -15.47 -6.54
CA GLY A 163 -22.38 -14.24 -6.29
C GLY A 163 -23.01 -14.15 -4.89
N THR A 164 -22.65 -15.05 -3.97
CA THR A 164 -23.14 -15.04 -2.59
C THR A 164 -22.00 -14.76 -1.63
N LEU A 165 -22.16 -13.71 -0.80
CA LEU A 165 -21.23 -13.35 0.27
C LEU A 165 -21.47 -14.21 1.51
N SER A 166 -20.43 -14.81 2.04
CA SER A 166 -20.42 -15.57 3.30
C SER A 166 -19.44 -14.94 4.30
N PRO A 167 -19.84 -14.71 5.55
CA PRO A 167 -18.94 -14.14 6.57
C PRO A 167 -17.72 -15.01 6.79
N PHE A 168 -16.51 -14.41 6.62
CA PHE A 168 -15.24 -15.03 6.91
C PHE A 168 -14.69 -14.52 8.26
N ALA A 169 -14.61 -13.19 8.45
CA ALA A 169 -14.12 -12.61 9.70
C ALA A 169 -14.95 -11.39 10.14
N ARG A 170 -15.04 -11.23 11.46
CA ARG A 170 -15.66 -10.07 12.13
C ARG A 170 -14.75 -9.66 13.29
N LEU A 171 -14.02 -8.56 13.10
CA LEU A 171 -12.94 -8.16 13.98
C LEU A 171 -13.10 -6.69 14.37
N THR A 172 -12.53 -6.32 15.51
CA THR A 172 -12.43 -4.94 15.98
C THR A 172 -11.00 -4.66 16.40
N MET A 173 -10.41 -3.59 15.85
CA MET A 173 -9.13 -3.04 16.30
C MET A 173 -9.39 -1.93 17.31
N THR A 174 -8.78 -2.02 18.48
CA THR A 174 -8.77 -0.97 19.50
C THR A 174 -7.34 -0.60 19.85
N ARG A 175 -7.10 0.63 20.30
CA ARG A 175 -5.75 1.05 20.72
C ARG A 175 -5.16 0.10 21.74
N ALA A 176 -3.91 -0.30 21.54
CA ALA A 176 -3.14 -0.98 22.59
C ALA A 176 -2.92 -0.02 23.76
N LYS A 177 -2.98 -0.57 24.99
CA LYS A 177 -2.77 0.21 26.23
C LYS A 177 -1.30 0.24 26.59
#